data_a402d25895217df15bb2215a1e7738c8
#
_entry.id   a402d25895217df15bb2215a1e7738c8
#
_cell.length_a   1.000
_cell.length_b   1.000
_cell.length_c   1.000
_cell.angle_alpha   90.00
_cell.angle_beta   90.00
_cell.angle_gamma   90.00
#
_symmetry.space_group_name_H-M   'P 1'
#
loop_
_entity.id
_entity.type
_entity.pdbx_description
1 polymer ?
#
loop_
_entity_poly.entity_id
_entity_poly.type
_entity_poly.pdbx_seq_one_letter_code
_entity_poly.pdbx_strand_id
1 'polypeptide(L)'
;MIFEAHDYIPISSEAQRNIANLEQAYSAWLDTARSMHELPASMYWAQKNGADYLVAKLSAKDNGTAQGPRNAQTEQQHAQYLDEKQRLQARIAQQENILTERVALYKTRLFRLPQMIDLIGTILRQLDIEELLGIDVMVVGTNAFSAYELACGVRFPTGNEATEDFDLTWCRKTKAALTFNAGLTTRQQRKSLFAVLREIDPSYKINRSKPYQAINDKQYEVELLAAPSVHPLPKAEAFAPMYSLFEQESLLLGRPVSCVLATVSGKACPLVVPDPRFMALHKLWLSRKPERKSSKKDKDQRQGYVLLDAVRHFLSSSHPLNMDFVLDLPEDLRLIFDVWCKERHFVPVS
;
A
#
# COMPACT_ATOMS: atom_id res chain seq x y z
N MET A 1 25.60 -10.88 -11.75
CA MET A 1 24.53 -10.43 -12.67
C MET A 1 24.52 -8.90 -12.63
N ILE A 2 24.66 -8.23 -13.79
CA ILE A 2 24.71 -6.78 -13.92
C ILE A 2 23.62 -6.40 -14.93
N PHE A 3 22.88 -5.33 -14.64
CA PHE A 3 21.87 -4.76 -15.54
C PHE A 3 22.28 -3.34 -15.90
N GLU A 4 22.41 -3.09 -17.18
CA GLU A 4 22.73 -1.78 -17.73
C GLU A 4 21.44 -1.03 -18.14
N ALA A 5 21.52 0.28 -18.31
CA ALA A 5 20.35 1.10 -18.62
C ALA A 5 19.56 0.60 -19.85
N HIS A 6 20.23 -0.01 -20.83
CA HIS A 6 19.60 -0.53 -22.05
C HIS A 6 18.85 -1.86 -21.86
N ASP A 7 19.03 -2.56 -20.73
CA ASP A 7 18.26 -3.77 -20.38
C ASP A 7 16.83 -3.45 -19.92
N TYR A 8 16.58 -2.19 -19.57
CA TYR A 8 15.27 -1.71 -19.12
C TYR A 8 14.50 -1.10 -20.29
N ILE A 9 13.20 -1.36 -20.34
CA ILE A 9 12.33 -0.84 -21.40
C ILE A 9 11.73 0.49 -20.95
N PRO A 10 12.06 1.64 -21.58
CA PRO A 10 11.51 2.93 -21.19
C PRO A 10 9.98 2.98 -21.28
N ILE A 11 9.33 3.57 -20.28
CA ILE A 11 7.92 3.93 -20.33
C ILE A 11 7.82 5.24 -21.12
N SER A 12 6.96 5.27 -22.15
CA SER A 12 6.83 6.45 -23.01
C SER A 12 6.37 7.70 -22.22
N SER A 13 6.75 8.89 -22.69
CA SER A 13 6.33 10.16 -22.08
C SER A 13 4.81 10.32 -22.02
N GLU A 14 4.09 9.73 -22.97
CA GLU A 14 2.62 9.72 -22.97
C GLU A 14 2.07 8.83 -21.85
N ALA A 15 2.66 7.64 -21.67
CA ALA A 15 2.29 6.75 -20.57
C ALA A 15 2.63 7.37 -19.21
N GLN A 16 3.78 8.03 -19.05
CA GLN A 16 4.16 8.74 -17.82
C GLN A 16 3.16 9.86 -17.49
N ARG A 17 2.72 10.64 -18.49
CA ARG A 17 1.66 11.65 -18.30
C ARG A 17 0.33 11.02 -17.88
N ASN A 18 -0.03 9.87 -18.45
CA ASN A 18 -1.26 9.18 -18.06
C ASN A 18 -1.18 8.63 -16.63
N ILE A 19 0.00 8.14 -16.19
CA ILE A 19 0.24 7.73 -14.80
C ILE A 19 0.03 8.91 -13.86
N ALA A 20 0.66 10.06 -14.11
CA ALA A 20 0.50 11.26 -13.28
C ALA A 20 -0.96 11.75 -13.22
N ASN A 21 -1.67 11.72 -14.36
CA ASN A 21 -3.10 12.07 -14.41
C ASN A 21 -3.98 11.08 -13.61
N LEU A 22 -3.64 9.78 -13.62
CA LEU A 22 -4.33 8.76 -12.84
C LEU A 22 -4.11 8.99 -11.34
N GLU A 23 -2.89 9.28 -10.92
CA GLU A 23 -2.54 9.59 -9.52
C GLU A 23 -3.29 10.82 -9.01
N GLN A 24 -3.33 11.88 -9.80
CA GLN A 24 -4.07 13.10 -9.45
C GLN A 24 -5.58 12.83 -9.34
N ALA A 25 -6.16 12.09 -10.30
CA ALA A 25 -7.58 11.74 -10.25
C ALA A 25 -7.90 10.84 -9.05
N TYR A 26 -7.00 9.90 -8.72
CA TYR A 26 -7.14 9.03 -7.56
C TYR A 26 -7.09 9.81 -6.25
N SER A 27 -6.16 10.73 -6.09
CA SER A 27 -6.08 11.58 -4.89
C SER A 27 -7.38 12.36 -4.67
N ALA A 28 -7.93 12.98 -5.71
CA ALA A 28 -9.19 13.71 -5.60
C ALA A 28 -10.38 12.80 -5.23
N TRP A 29 -10.41 11.58 -5.78
CA TRP A 29 -11.39 10.56 -5.41
C TRP A 29 -11.23 10.11 -3.95
N LEU A 30 -9.99 9.86 -3.52
CA LEU A 30 -9.68 9.39 -2.17
C LEU A 30 -10.13 10.39 -1.10
N ASP A 31 -9.87 11.69 -1.31
CA ASP A 31 -10.32 12.75 -0.40
C ASP A 31 -11.85 12.73 -0.24
N THR A 32 -12.59 12.55 -1.34
CA THR A 32 -14.05 12.47 -1.31
C THR A 32 -14.53 11.16 -0.64
N ALA A 33 -13.84 10.03 -0.93
CA ALA A 33 -14.16 8.74 -0.33
C ALA A 33 -13.92 8.75 1.19
N ARG A 34 -12.85 9.38 1.66
CA ARG A 34 -12.56 9.58 3.09
C ARG A 34 -13.62 10.47 3.75
N SER A 35 -13.99 11.59 3.12
CA SER A 35 -15.08 12.43 3.63
C SER A 35 -16.41 11.68 3.75
N MET A 36 -16.72 10.83 2.76
CA MET A 36 -17.91 9.96 2.83
C MET A 36 -17.81 8.92 3.96
N HIS A 37 -16.60 8.40 4.20
CA HIS A 37 -16.36 7.42 5.26
C HIS A 37 -16.44 8.02 6.68
N GLU A 38 -16.27 9.32 6.82
CA GLU A 38 -16.44 10.06 8.08
C GLU A 38 -17.91 10.29 8.46
N LEU A 39 -18.81 10.23 7.48
CA LEU A 39 -20.23 10.34 7.75
C LEU A 39 -20.76 9.08 8.47
N PRO A 40 -21.80 9.20 9.31
CA PRO A 40 -22.54 8.05 9.78
C PRO A 40 -23.00 7.16 8.62
N ALA A 41 -22.90 5.85 8.78
CA ALA A 41 -23.38 4.89 7.78
C ALA A 41 -24.87 5.09 7.48
N SER A 42 -25.64 5.40 8.54
CA SER A 42 -27.06 5.80 8.43
C SER A 42 -27.46 6.75 9.56
N MET A 43 -28.41 7.63 9.23
CA MET A 43 -29.09 8.48 10.20
C MET A 43 -30.58 8.43 9.90
N TYR A 44 -31.39 8.12 10.91
CA TYR A 44 -32.83 7.86 10.74
C TYR A 44 -33.63 8.17 12.00
N TRP A 45 -34.93 8.35 11.85
CA TRP A 45 -35.86 8.55 12.95
C TRP A 45 -36.29 7.20 13.53
N ALA A 46 -36.14 7.01 14.83
CA ALA A 46 -36.60 5.85 15.57
C ALA A 46 -37.61 6.27 16.64
N GLN A 47 -38.73 5.55 16.73
CA GLN A 47 -39.75 5.80 17.75
C GLN A 47 -39.37 5.11 19.07
N LYS A 48 -39.40 5.87 20.18
CA LYS A 48 -39.17 5.36 21.53
C LYS A 48 -40.09 6.10 22.50
N ASN A 49 -40.86 5.34 23.29
CA ASN A 49 -41.77 5.89 24.30
C ASN A 49 -42.74 6.94 23.74
N GLY A 50 -43.27 6.75 22.52
CA GLY A 50 -44.21 7.65 21.88
C GLY A 50 -43.60 8.93 21.27
N ALA A 51 -42.29 9.10 21.30
CA ALA A 51 -41.57 10.21 20.68
C ALA A 51 -40.55 9.73 19.64
N ASP A 52 -40.33 10.52 18.61
CA ASP A 52 -39.31 10.24 17.56
C ASP A 52 -37.95 10.76 18.04
N TYR A 53 -36.91 9.95 17.88
CA TYR A 53 -35.53 10.29 18.15
C TYR A 53 -34.69 10.13 16.90
N LEU A 54 -33.81 11.08 16.63
CA LEU A 54 -32.79 10.94 15.60
C LEU A 54 -31.71 9.97 16.09
N VAL A 55 -31.42 8.92 15.29
CA VAL A 55 -30.40 7.90 15.59
C VAL A 55 -29.37 7.86 14.49
N ALA A 56 -28.08 7.96 14.86
CA ALA A 56 -26.94 7.80 13.95
C ALA A 56 -26.26 6.44 14.20
N LYS A 57 -25.95 5.71 13.12
CA LYS A 57 -25.15 4.48 13.14
C LYS A 57 -23.81 4.71 12.44
N LEU A 58 -22.72 4.31 13.06
CA LEU A 58 -21.38 4.38 12.48
C LEU A 58 -21.10 3.21 11.51
N SER A 59 -21.79 2.09 11.69
CA SER A 59 -21.69 0.91 10.81
C SER A 59 -23.02 0.16 10.73
N ALA A 60 -23.15 -0.77 9.78
CA ALA A 60 -24.35 -1.63 9.67
C ALA A 60 -24.58 -2.50 10.92
N LYS A 61 -23.52 -2.83 11.67
CA LYS A 61 -23.58 -3.66 12.89
C LYS A 61 -23.73 -2.85 14.18
N ASP A 62 -23.68 -1.51 14.09
CA ASP A 62 -23.85 -0.63 15.22
C ASP A 62 -25.32 -0.56 15.66
N ASN A 63 -25.58 -0.58 16.95
CA ASN A 63 -26.93 -0.40 17.52
C ASN A 63 -27.49 1.02 17.30
N GLY A 64 -26.60 1.97 17.00
CA GLY A 64 -26.92 3.38 16.81
C GLY A 64 -26.92 4.17 18.13
N THR A 65 -26.56 5.44 17.99
CA THR A 65 -26.54 6.41 19.10
C THR A 65 -27.63 7.46 18.88
N ALA A 66 -28.48 7.66 19.85
CA ALA A 66 -29.52 8.70 19.82
C ALA A 66 -28.87 10.09 19.86
N GLN A 67 -29.20 10.95 18.90
CA GLN A 67 -28.71 12.31 18.78
C GLN A 67 -29.63 13.31 19.52
N GLY A 68 -30.89 12.93 19.74
CA GLY A 68 -31.88 13.74 20.44
C GLY A 68 -33.32 13.49 19.97
N PRO A 69 -34.33 14.01 20.71
CA PRO A 69 -35.72 13.95 20.28
C PRO A 69 -35.96 14.85 19.05
N ARG A 70 -37.01 14.56 18.31
CA ARG A 70 -37.37 15.30 17.12
C ARG A 70 -37.74 16.73 17.45
N ASN A 71 -36.99 17.69 16.93
CA ASN A 71 -37.17 19.13 17.06
C ASN A 71 -36.49 19.82 15.86
N ALA A 72 -36.61 21.14 15.75
CA ALA A 72 -36.03 21.88 14.63
C ALA A 72 -34.53 21.67 14.46
N GLN A 73 -33.75 21.50 15.53
CA GLN A 73 -32.31 21.28 15.48
C GLN A 73 -31.97 19.90 14.92
N THR A 74 -32.63 18.84 15.40
CA THR A 74 -32.39 17.46 14.94
C THR A 74 -32.94 17.23 13.53
N GLU A 75 -34.02 17.90 13.13
CA GLU A 75 -34.52 17.93 11.74
C GLU A 75 -33.50 18.59 10.79
N GLN A 76 -32.94 19.72 11.19
CA GLN A 76 -31.87 20.39 10.43
C GLN A 76 -30.63 19.48 10.31
N GLN A 77 -30.18 18.86 11.42
CA GLN A 77 -29.04 17.92 11.41
C GLN A 77 -29.29 16.74 10.46
N HIS A 78 -30.48 16.16 10.48
CA HIS A 78 -30.85 15.06 9.57
C HIS A 78 -30.87 15.52 8.10
N ALA A 79 -31.44 16.68 7.82
CA ALA A 79 -31.46 17.24 6.47
C ALA A 79 -30.05 17.54 5.94
N GLN A 80 -29.17 18.11 6.75
CA GLN A 80 -27.77 18.36 6.41
C GLN A 80 -27.00 17.05 6.13
N TYR A 81 -27.22 16.01 6.93
CA TYR A 81 -26.63 14.69 6.70
C TYR A 81 -27.07 14.11 5.35
N LEU A 82 -28.36 14.17 5.01
CA LEU A 82 -28.89 13.64 3.76
C LEU A 82 -28.32 14.38 2.54
N ASP A 83 -28.28 15.72 2.61
CA ASP A 83 -27.74 16.56 1.54
C ASP A 83 -26.26 16.30 1.32
N GLU A 84 -25.47 16.30 2.39
CA GLU A 84 -24.02 16.04 2.31
C GLU A 84 -23.73 14.62 1.79
N LYS A 85 -24.46 13.62 2.26
CA LYS A 85 -24.34 12.23 1.77
C LYS A 85 -24.63 12.13 0.29
N GLN A 86 -25.72 12.74 -0.18
CA GLN A 86 -26.10 12.75 -1.60
C GLN A 86 -25.05 13.48 -2.45
N ARG A 87 -24.54 14.62 -1.98
CA ARG A 87 -23.49 15.39 -2.65
C ARG A 87 -22.20 14.58 -2.81
N LEU A 88 -21.74 13.93 -1.74
CA LEU A 88 -20.54 13.10 -1.76
C LEU A 88 -20.73 11.87 -2.65
N GLN A 89 -21.88 11.20 -2.60
CA GLN A 89 -22.19 10.07 -3.49
C GLN A 89 -22.14 10.46 -4.97
N ALA A 90 -22.76 11.59 -5.34
CA ALA A 90 -22.73 12.09 -6.71
C ALA A 90 -21.29 12.42 -7.17
N ARG A 91 -20.50 13.05 -6.28
CA ARG A 91 -19.09 13.38 -6.57
C ARG A 91 -18.22 12.13 -6.71
N ILE A 92 -18.38 11.13 -5.85
CA ILE A 92 -17.69 9.84 -5.97
C ILE A 92 -18.01 9.16 -7.30
N ALA A 93 -19.30 9.12 -7.70
CA ALA A 93 -19.71 8.51 -8.97
C ALA A 93 -19.08 9.23 -10.18
N GLN A 94 -19.02 10.56 -10.17
CA GLN A 94 -18.35 11.34 -11.22
C GLN A 94 -16.85 11.05 -11.26
N GLN A 95 -16.18 11.01 -10.12
CA GLN A 95 -14.75 10.72 -10.02
C GLN A 95 -14.40 9.28 -10.40
N GLU A 96 -15.26 8.30 -10.10
CA GLU A 96 -15.10 6.91 -10.57
C GLU A 96 -15.16 6.81 -12.10
N ASN A 97 -15.99 7.59 -12.77
CA ASN A 97 -16.02 7.64 -14.23
C ASN A 97 -14.68 8.17 -14.78
N ILE A 98 -14.14 9.25 -14.20
CA ILE A 98 -12.84 9.80 -14.57
C ILE A 98 -11.73 8.77 -14.36
N LEU A 99 -11.72 8.08 -13.22
CA LEU A 99 -10.75 7.02 -12.93
C LEU A 99 -10.85 5.89 -13.95
N THR A 100 -12.07 5.47 -14.32
CA THR A 100 -12.30 4.42 -15.30
C THR A 100 -11.73 4.79 -16.67
N GLU A 101 -11.92 6.02 -17.13
CA GLU A 101 -11.33 6.53 -18.37
C GLU A 101 -9.80 6.53 -18.33
N ARG A 102 -9.19 7.01 -17.24
CA ARG A 102 -7.73 7.03 -17.06
C ARG A 102 -7.14 5.63 -17.02
N VAL A 103 -7.79 4.71 -16.30
CA VAL A 103 -7.38 3.30 -16.23
C VAL A 103 -7.54 2.60 -17.59
N ALA A 104 -8.55 2.92 -18.37
CA ALA A 104 -8.69 2.37 -19.73
C ALA A 104 -7.48 2.71 -20.60
N LEU A 105 -6.96 3.95 -20.53
CA LEU A 105 -5.72 4.35 -21.20
C LEU A 105 -4.51 3.57 -20.66
N TYR A 106 -4.41 3.41 -19.35
CA TYR A 106 -3.34 2.66 -18.68
C TYR A 106 -3.26 1.21 -19.19
N LYS A 107 -4.40 0.57 -19.44
CA LYS A 107 -4.50 -0.84 -19.87
C LYS A 107 -4.21 -1.05 -21.37
N THR A 108 -3.97 0.00 -22.14
CA THR A 108 -3.70 -0.16 -23.57
C THR A 108 -2.44 -1.00 -23.79
N ARG A 109 -2.47 -1.87 -24.83
CA ARG A 109 -1.29 -2.65 -25.23
C ARG A 109 -0.10 -1.77 -25.62
N LEU A 110 -0.37 -0.53 -26.00
CA LEU A 110 0.65 0.46 -26.37
C LEU A 110 1.58 0.78 -25.19
N PHE A 111 1.02 0.93 -23.97
CA PHE A 111 1.81 1.35 -22.82
C PHE A 111 2.48 0.19 -22.09
N ARG A 112 1.91 -1.01 -22.13
CA ARG A 112 2.43 -2.22 -21.46
C ARG A 112 2.78 -1.99 -19.99
N LEU A 113 1.99 -1.18 -19.29
CA LEU A 113 2.21 -0.86 -17.88
C LEU A 113 1.91 -2.05 -16.97
N PRO A 114 2.55 -2.15 -15.78
CA PRO A 114 2.29 -3.22 -14.83
C PRO A 114 0.86 -3.11 -14.29
N GLN A 115 0.23 -4.24 -14.04
CA GLN A 115 -1.13 -4.32 -13.50
C GLN A 115 -1.14 -5.17 -12.23
N MET A 116 -2.09 -4.88 -11.34
CA MET A 116 -2.31 -5.62 -10.10
C MET A 116 -3.55 -6.51 -10.22
N ILE A 117 -3.58 -7.64 -9.53
CA ILE A 117 -4.80 -8.46 -9.43
C ILE A 117 -5.90 -7.71 -8.69
N ASP A 118 -7.15 -7.97 -9.06
CA ASP A 118 -8.31 -7.19 -8.58
C ASP A 118 -8.52 -7.26 -7.06
N LEU A 119 -8.26 -8.42 -6.46
CA LEU A 119 -8.42 -8.58 -5.01
C LEU A 119 -7.41 -7.72 -4.24
N ILE A 120 -6.14 -7.69 -4.67
CA ILE A 120 -5.12 -6.80 -4.08
C ILE A 120 -5.54 -5.34 -4.24
N GLY A 121 -5.99 -4.95 -5.44
CA GLY A 121 -6.46 -3.59 -5.69
C GLY A 121 -7.63 -3.18 -4.78
N THR A 122 -8.56 -4.10 -4.53
CA THR A 122 -9.68 -3.87 -3.61
C THR A 122 -9.20 -3.70 -2.17
N ILE A 123 -8.27 -4.56 -1.71
CA ILE A 123 -7.70 -4.48 -0.36
C ILE A 123 -6.96 -3.15 -0.20
N LEU A 124 -6.09 -2.79 -1.14
CA LEU A 124 -5.27 -1.58 -1.05
C LEU A 124 -6.11 -0.30 -1.08
N ARG A 125 -7.15 -0.22 -1.93
CA ARG A 125 -8.09 0.93 -1.91
C ARG A 125 -8.79 1.07 -0.57
N GLN A 126 -9.22 -0.04 0.04
CA GLN A 126 -9.88 0.02 1.34
C GLN A 126 -8.90 0.40 2.45
N LEU A 127 -7.67 -0.12 2.42
CA LEU A 127 -6.61 0.28 3.36
C LEU A 127 -6.28 1.77 3.25
N ASP A 128 -6.35 2.33 2.05
CA ASP A 128 -6.08 3.74 1.81
C ASP A 128 -7.22 4.65 2.31
N ILE A 129 -8.49 4.25 2.11
CA ILE A 129 -9.65 4.93 2.68
C ILE A 129 -9.59 4.94 4.22
N GLU A 130 -9.20 3.82 4.83
CA GLU A 130 -9.06 3.65 6.28
C GLU A 130 -7.78 4.29 6.84
N GLU A 131 -6.98 4.96 6.01
CA GLU A 131 -5.70 5.58 6.39
C GLU A 131 -4.69 4.58 7.00
N LEU A 132 -4.71 3.32 6.55
CA LEU A 132 -3.76 2.29 6.98
C LEU A 132 -2.56 2.18 6.02
N LEU A 133 -2.79 2.37 4.71
CA LEU A 133 -1.75 2.25 3.70
C LEU A 133 -0.71 3.37 3.83
N GLY A 134 0.58 3.01 3.91
CA GLY A 134 1.68 3.94 4.11
C GLY A 134 1.82 4.47 5.54
N ILE A 135 0.81 4.26 6.41
CA ILE A 135 0.80 4.70 7.81
C ILE A 135 1.04 3.52 8.74
N ASP A 136 0.27 2.47 8.59
CA ASP A 136 0.37 1.27 9.40
C ASP A 136 0.99 0.10 8.65
N VAL A 137 0.74 0.01 7.33
CA VAL A 137 1.22 -1.07 6.48
C VAL A 137 1.78 -0.55 5.17
N MET A 138 2.78 -1.25 4.63
CA MET A 138 3.32 -1.09 3.27
C MET A 138 3.33 -2.44 2.56
N VAL A 139 3.23 -2.41 1.24
CA VAL A 139 3.34 -3.60 0.40
C VAL A 139 4.80 -3.97 0.24
N VAL A 140 5.13 -5.23 0.46
CA VAL A 140 6.48 -5.78 0.29
C VAL A 140 6.47 -6.97 -0.66
N GLY A 141 7.57 -7.69 -0.75
CA GLY A 141 7.65 -8.85 -1.62
C GLY A 141 7.67 -8.50 -3.10
N THR A 142 7.21 -9.42 -3.94
CA THR A 142 7.26 -9.26 -5.40
C THR A 142 6.25 -8.21 -5.91
N ASN A 143 5.12 -8.06 -5.24
CA ASN A 143 4.09 -7.10 -5.64
C ASN A 143 4.55 -5.63 -5.54
N ALA A 144 5.59 -5.33 -4.74
CA ALA A 144 6.18 -4.00 -4.64
C ALA A 144 6.92 -3.56 -5.94
N PHE A 145 7.37 -4.49 -6.77
CA PHE A 145 8.20 -4.19 -7.94
C PHE A 145 7.47 -3.35 -8.99
N SER A 146 6.16 -3.51 -9.11
CA SER A 146 5.35 -2.68 -10.00
C SER A 146 5.45 -1.18 -9.68
N ALA A 147 5.56 -0.82 -8.41
CA ALA A 147 5.74 0.58 -8.00
C ALA A 147 7.14 1.10 -8.37
N TYR A 148 8.17 0.27 -8.26
CA TYR A 148 9.53 0.66 -8.63
C TYR A 148 9.70 0.83 -10.13
N GLU A 149 9.04 0.00 -10.95
CA GLU A 149 9.00 0.20 -12.40
C GLU A 149 8.44 1.57 -12.78
N LEU A 150 7.32 1.98 -12.15
CA LEU A 150 6.72 3.29 -12.40
C LEU A 150 7.61 4.42 -11.90
N ALA A 151 8.18 4.30 -10.70
CA ALA A 151 9.07 5.32 -10.13
C ALA A 151 10.34 5.53 -10.98
N CYS A 152 10.89 4.44 -11.53
CA CYS A 152 12.03 4.48 -12.46
C CYS A 152 11.65 4.97 -13.87
N GLY A 153 10.37 4.98 -14.22
CA GLY A 153 9.92 5.28 -15.59
C GLY A 153 10.31 4.20 -16.62
N VAL A 154 10.53 2.96 -16.18
CA VAL A 154 10.95 1.84 -17.03
C VAL A 154 10.24 0.54 -16.62
N ARG A 155 10.20 -0.43 -17.56
CA ARG A 155 9.84 -1.81 -17.26
C ARG A 155 11.11 -2.60 -17.00
N PHE A 156 11.07 -3.41 -15.95
CA PHE A 156 12.19 -4.28 -15.60
C PHE A 156 12.28 -5.50 -16.54
N PRO A 157 13.48 -6.07 -16.75
CA PRO A 157 13.65 -7.33 -17.47
C PRO A 157 12.76 -8.44 -16.92
N THR A 158 12.28 -9.35 -17.77
CA THR A 158 11.40 -10.49 -17.42
C THR A 158 11.95 -11.34 -16.26
N GLY A 159 11.06 -11.99 -15.52
CA GLY A 159 11.40 -12.83 -14.37
C GLY A 159 11.18 -12.17 -13.01
N ASN A 160 10.50 -11.00 -12.99
CA ASN A 160 10.14 -10.26 -11.79
C ASN A 160 8.62 -10.21 -11.57
N GLU A 161 7.85 -11.10 -12.26
CA GLU A 161 6.41 -11.11 -12.25
C GLU A 161 5.84 -11.27 -10.83
N ALA A 162 4.71 -10.60 -10.59
CA ALA A 162 3.98 -10.67 -9.34
C ALA A 162 3.54 -12.11 -9.01
N THR A 163 3.49 -12.43 -7.73
CA THR A 163 2.98 -13.70 -7.20
C THR A 163 1.55 -13.52 -6.70
N GLU A 164 0.85 -14.65 -6.50
CA GLU A 164 -0.48 -14.67 -5.89
C GLU A 164 -0.42 -14.34 -4.39
N ASP A 165 0.72 -14.56 -3.73
CA ASP A 165 0.95 -14.22 -2.34
C ASP A 165 1.00 -12.69 -2.18
N PHE A 166 0.29 -12.16 -1.18
CA PHE A 166 0.24 -10.74 -0.90
C PHE A 166 0.87 -10.43 0.46
N ASP A 167 2.07 -9.87 0.39
CA ASP A 167 2.88 -9.57 1.56
C ASP A 167 2.75 -8.10 1.96
N LEU A 168 2.42 -7.87 3.23
CA LEU A 168 2.41 -6.55 3.88
C LEU A 168 3.45 -6.52 5.00
N THR A 169 4.07 -5.37 5.23
CA THR A 169 4.89 -5.12 6.43
C THR A 169 4.24 -4.05 7.29
N TRP A 170 4.26 -4.28 8.62
CA TRP A 170 3.81 -3.29 9.59
C TRP A 170 4.85 -2.18 9.73
N CYS A 171 4.45 -0.93 9.59
CA CYS A 171 5.38 0.21 9.58
C CYS A 171 4.99 1.36 10.53
N ARG A 172 3.93 1.21 11.32
CA ARG A 172 3.44 2.28 12.21
C ARG A 172 4.54 2.82 13.12
N LYS A 173 4.64 4.16 13.23
CA LYS A 173 5.62 4.89 14.04
C LYS A 173 7.07 4.72 13.58
N THR A 174 7.32 4.17 12.43
CA THR A 174 8.66 4.08 11.86
C THR A 174 9.02 5.35 11.10
N LYS A 175 10.32 5.54 10.81
CA LYS A 175 10.82 6.68 10.04
C LYS A 175 10.16 6.75 8.65
N ALA A 176 10.00 5.62 7.99
CA ALA A 176 9.33 5.52 6.69
C ALA A 176 7.86 6.00 6.76
N ALA A 177 7.08 5.51 7.74
CA ALA A 177 5.69 5.93 7.92
C ALA A 177 5.58 7.43 8.27
N LEU A 178 6.46 7.97 9.10
CA LEU A 178 6.48 9.40 9.42
C LEU A 178 6.81 10.26 8.21
N THR A 179 7.72 9.81 7.36
CA THR A 179 8.06 10.52 6.11
C THR A 179 6.88 10.55 5.14
N PHE A 180 6.11 9.45 5.05
CA PHE A 180 4.92 9.37 4.21
C PHE A 180 3.77 10.25 4.75
N ASN A 181 3.64 10.34 6.08
CA ASN A 181 2.52 11.01 6.76
C ASN A 181 2.66 12.51 6.95
N ALA A 182 3.67 13.16 6.41
CA ALA A 182 3.83 14.60 6.53
C ALA A 182 2.60 15.34 5.95
N GLY A 183 1.67 15.73 6.82
CA GLY A 183 0.44 16.46 6.46
C GLY A 183 -0.89 15.70 6.57
N LEU A 184 -0.90 14.42 6.98
CA LEU A 184 -2.14 13.68 7.21
C LEU A 184 -2.64 13.83 8.66
N THR A 185 -3.95 14.03 8.82
CA THR A 185 -4.62 14.00 10.13
C THR A 185 -4.75 12.55 10.61
N THR A 186 -4.20 12.23 11.77
CA THR A 186 -4.30 10.87 12.33
C THR A 186 -5.64 10.65 12.99
N ARG A 187 -6.44 9.72 12.50
CA ARG A 187 -7.65 9.23 13.20
C ARG A 187 -7.29 8.62 14.55
N GLN A 188 -8.06 8.96 15.57
CA GLN A 188 -7.86 8.43 16.94
C GLN A 188 -8.23 6.94 17.07
N GLN A 189 -9.16 6.43 16.26
CA GLN A 189 -9.56 5.02 16.23
C GLN A 189 -9.52 4.51 14.78
N ARG A 190 -8.51 3.73 14.46
CA ARG A 190 -8.38 3.05 13.16
C ARG A 190 -8.84 1.60 13.29
N LYS A 191 -9.42 1.07 12.21
CA LYS A 191 -9.71 -0.35 12.12
C LYS A 191 -8.41 -1.17 12.12
N SER A 192 -8.49 -2.43 12.56
CA SER A 192 -7.39 -3.36 12.34
C SER A 192 -7.34 -3.82 10.88
N LEU A 193 -6.17 -4.23 10.40
CA LEU A 193 -6.01 -4.82 9.06
C LEU A 193 -6.97 -6.00 8.87
N PHE A 194 -7.06 -6.88 9.87
CA PHE A 194 -7.95 -8.03 9.80
C PHE A 194 -9.43 -7.64 9.70
N ALA A 195 -9.87 -6.57 10.40
CA ALA A 195 -11.23 -6.06 10.27
C ALA A 195 -11.53 -5.58 8.85
N VAL A 196 -10.57 -4.89 8.22
CA VAL A 196 -10.68 -4.43 6.82
C VAL A 196 -10.81 -5.64 5.87
N LEU A 197 -9.98 -6.66 6.02
CA LEU A 197 -10.08 -7.88 5.21
C LEU A 197 -11.45 -8.54 5.35
N ARG A 198 -12.00 -8.62 6.57
CA ARG A 198 -13.32 -9.17 6.86
C ARG A 198 -14.48 -8.35 6.32
N GLU A 199 -14.32 -7.07 6.12
CA GLU A 199 -15.32 -6.22 5.45
C GLU A 199 -15.36 -6.47 3.94
N ILE A 200 -14.18 -6.72 3.32
CA ILE A 200 -14.07 -7.04 1.89
C ILE A 200 -14.59 -8.45 1.60
N ASP A 201 -14.15 -9.41 2.40
CA ASP A 201 -14.55 -10.80 2.29
C ASP A 201 -14.71 -11.42 3.70
N PRO A 202 -15.96 -11.66 4.17
CA PRO A 202 -16.21 -12.22 5.49
C PRO A 202 -15.64 -13.61 5.71
N SER A 203 -15.22 -14.32 4.67
CA SER A 203 -14.62 -15.66 4.76
C SER A 203 -13.19 -15.65 5.29
N TYR A 204 -12.48 -14.49 5.31
CA TYR A 204 -11.13 -14.40 5.87
C TYR A 204 -11.07 -14.93 7.31
N LYS A 205 -10.08 -15.77 7.56
CA LYS A 205 -9.75 -16.33 8.88
C LYS A 205 -8.26 -16.28 9.09
N ILE A 206 -7.82 -16.04 10.32
CA ILE A 206 -6.39 -16.18 10.68
C ILE A 206 -6.03 -17.65 10.58
N ASN A 207 -4.92 -17.93 9.88
CA ASN A 207 -4.37 -19.29 9.78
C ASN A 207 -3.82 -19.71 11.15
N ARG A 208 -4.38 -20.79 11.72
CA ARG A 208 -4.00 -21.27 13.07
C ARG A 208 -2.54 -21.72 13.16
N SER A 209 -1.98 -22.26 12.07
CA SER A 209 -0.58 -22.73 12.02
C SER A 209 0.40 -21.60 11.67
N LYS A 210 -0.10 -20.52 11.06
CA LYS A 210 0.67 -19.34 10.67
C LYS A 210 -0.10 -18.07 11.08
N PRO A 211 -0.05 -17.65 12.35
CA PRO A 211 -0.89 -16.55 12.84
C PRO A 211 -0.55 -15.18 12.24
N TYR A 212 0.53 -15.07 11.45
CA TYR A 212 0.87 -13.92 10.63
C TYR A 212 0.16 -13.91 9.25
N GLN A 213 -0.67 -14.92 8.95
CA GLN A 213 -1.34 -15.11 7.66
C GLN A 213 -2.85 -15.16 7.87
N ALA A 214 -3.60 -14.45 7.02
CA ALA A 214 -5.03 -14.60 6.85
C ALA A 214 -5.33 -15.27 5.52
N ILE A 215 -6.31 -16.19 5.49
CA ILE A 215 -6.71 -16.93 4.31
C ILE A 215 -8.23 -16.87 4.15
N ASN A 216 -8.72 -16.71 2.91
CA ASN A 216 -10.14 -16.74 2.58
C ASN A 216 -10.57 -18.09 1.99
N ASP A 217 -11.88 -18.28 1.73
CA ASP A 217 -12.41 -19.53 1.19
C ASP A 217 -11.92 -19.83 -0.25
N LYS A 218 -11.37 -18.82 -0.96
CA LYS A 218 -10.71 -18.98 -2.27
C LYS A 218 -9.23 -19.33 -2.15
N GLN A 219 -8.73 -19.61 -0.94
CA GLN A 219 -7.33 -19.90 -0.64
C GLN A 219 -6.37 -18.73 -0.93
N TYR A 220 -6.90 -17.50 -0.97
CA TYR A 220 -6.05 -16.32 -1.13
C TYR A 220 -5.42 -15.93 0.20
N GLU A 221 -4.10 -15.80 0.21
CA GLU A 221 -3.30 -15.56 1.39
C GLU A 221 -2.87 -14.09 1.48
N VAL A 222 -3.05 -13.49 2.66
CA VAL A 222 -2.51 -12.18 3.02
C VAL A 222 -1.59 -12.37 4.21
N GLU A 223 -0.32 -12.06 4.04
CA GLU A 223 0.68 -12.16 5.11
C GLU A 223 1.00 -10.78 5.69
N LEU A 224 1.08 -10.70 7.02
CA LEU A 224 1.54 -9.52 7.74
C LEU A 224 2.87 -9.83 8.40
N LEU A 225 3.92 -9.19 7.91
CA LEU A 225 5.26 -9.25 8.47
C LEU A 225 5.50 -8.08 9.43
N ALA A 226 6.35 -8.26 10.42
CA ALA A 226 6.70 -7.18 11.34
C ALA A 226 8.16 -7.32 11.81
N ALA A 227 8.83 -6.19 11.87
CA ALA A 227 10.15 -6.09 12.49
C ALA A 227 10.03 -6.04 14.02
N PRO A 228 11.07 -6.42 14.79
CA PRO A 228 11.07 -6.34 16.23
C PRO A 228 10.79 -4.94 16.78
N SER A 229 11.26 -3.88 16.12
CA SER A 229 11.11 -2.48 16.54
C SER A 229 9.65 -1.99 16.57
N VAL A 230 8.74 -2.64 15.84
CA VAL A 230 7.33 -2.25 15.78
C VAL A 230 6.42 -3.06 16.73
N HIS A 231 7.01 -3.89 17.59
CA HIS A 231 6.28 -4.65 18.61
C HIS A 231 5.85 -3.76 19.80
N PRO A 232 4.69 -4.01 20.42
CA PRO A 232 3.59 -4.88 19.98
C PRO A 232 2.67 -4.18 18.97
N LEU A 233 1.97 -4.97 18.17
CA LEU A 233 0.86 -4.48 17.37
C LEU A 233 -0.29 -3.98 18.26
N PRO A 234 -1.21 -3.14 17.73
CA PRO A 234 -2.41 -2.73 18.46
C PRO A 234 -3.22 -3.95 18.92
N LYS A 235 -3.77 -3.89 20.15
CA LYS A 235 -4.57 -4.99 20.73
C LYS A 235 -5.78 -5.41 19.89
N ALA A 236 -6.29 -4.51 19.05
CA ALA A 236 -7.39 -4.79 18.14
C ALA A 236 -6.97 -5.60 16.89
N GLU A 237 -5.65 -5.76 16.64
CA GLU A 237 -5.16 -6.51 15.50
C GLU A 237 -5.18 -8.02 15.80
N ALA A 238 -5.76 -8.80 14.89
CA ALA A 238 -5.87 -10.25 15.04
C ALA A 238 -4.66 -11.02 14.49
N PHE A 239 -3.87 -10.38 13.62
CA PHE A 239 -2.61 -10.96 13.19
C PHE A 239 -1.61 -11.01 14.33
N ALA A 240 -0.87 -12.13 14.41
CA ALA A 240 0.25 -12.29 15.32
C ALA A 240 1.52 -12.57 14.49
N PRO A 241 2.16 -11.54 13.92
CA PRO A 241 3.36 -11.72 13.12
C PRO A 241 4.53 -12.21 13.97
N MET A 242 5.48 -12.88 13.32
CA MET A 242 6.72 -13.29 13.95
C MET A 242 7.65 -12.08 14.11
N TYR A 243 7.87 -11.64 15.34
CA TYR A 243 8.73 -10.48 15.65
C TYR A 243 10.24 -10.78 15.65
N SER A 244 10.64 -12.01 15.34
CA SER A 244 12.05 -12.39 15.20
C SER A 244 12.64 -12.06 13.83
N LEU A 245 11.89 -11.37 12.97
CA LEU A 245 12.29 -11.05 11.61
C LEU A 245 13.13 -9.75 11.59
N PHE A 246 14.35 -9.80 12.15
CA PHE A 246 15.27 -8.64 12.14
C PHE A 246 15.54 -8.12 10.74
N GLU A 247 15.44 -8.98 9.74
CA GLU A 247 15.55 -8.62 8.34
C GLU A 247 14.50 -7.60 7.87
N GLN A 248 13.35 -7.54 8.54
CA GLN A 248 12.31 -6.57 8.20
C GLN A 248 12.66 -5.13 8.64
N GLU A 249 13.60 -4.95 9.57
CA GLU A 249 14.02 -3.62 10.04
C GLU A 249 14.51 -2.74 8.89
N SER A 250 15.25 -3.30 7.95
CA SER A 250 15.77 -2.56 6.81
C SER A 250 14.68 -2.00 5.90
N LEU A 251 13.51 -2.67 5.81
CA LEU A 251 12.37 -2.21 5.01
C LEU A 251 11.64 -1.01 5.63
N LEU A 252 11.94 -0.70 6.88
CA LEU A 252 11.37 0.43 7.61
C LEU A 252 12.24 1.70 7.53
N LEU A 253 13.37 1.62 6.84
CA LEU A 253 14.32 2.72 6.65
C LEU A 253 14.06 3.45 5.33
N GLY A 254 14.66 4.66 5.23
CA GLY A 254 14.67 5.44 4.02
C GLY A 254 13.31 6.08 3.67
N ARG A 255 13.13 6.36 2.38
CA ARG A 255 11.96 7.05 1.83
C ARG A 255 11.10 6.11 1.00
N PRO A 256 9.87 5.81 1.43
CA PRO A 256 8.94 4.97 0.67
C PRO A 256 8.61 5.57 -0.70
N VAL A 257 8.22 4.70 -1.62
CA VAL A 257 7.66 5.06 -2.93
C VAL A 257 6.16 4.82 -2.91
N SER A 258 5.39 5.77 -3.46
CA SER A 258 3.95 5.63 -3.67
C SER A 258 3.61 5.82 -5.15
N CYS A 259 2.60 5.10 -5.62
CA CYS A 259 2.07 5.24 -6.98
C CYS A 259 0.62 4.74 -7.05
N VAL A 260 -0.03 4.98 -8.18
CA VAL A 260 -1.34 4.41 -8.50
C VAL A 260 -1.24 3.58 -9.77
N LEU A 261 -1.52 2.30 -9.64
CA LEU A 261 -1.57 1.33 -10.73
C LEU A 261 -3.01 1.14 -11.23
N ALA A 262 -3.16 0.33 -12.28
CA ALA A 262 -4.44 -0.26 -12.68
C ALA A 262 -4.52 -1.73 -12.25
N THR A 263 -5.71 -2.19 -11.86
CA THR A 263 -5.96 -3.63 -11.75
C THR A 263 -6.29 -4.25 -13.11
N VAL A 264 -6.27 -5.58 -13.18
CA VAL A 264 -6.61 -6.33 -14.40
C VAL A 264 -8.02 -6.00 -14.89
N SER A 265 -9.01 -5.88 -14.00
CA SER A 265 -10.39 -5.49 -14.38
C SER A 265 -10.53 -3.99 -14.72
N GLY A 266 -9.56 -3.15 -14.35
CA GLY A 266 -9.57 -1.73 -14.69
C GLY A 266 -10.02 -0.82 -13.56
N LYS A 267 -9.61 -1.07 -12.34
CA LYS A 267 -9.78 -0.17 -11.20
C LYS A 267 -8.44 0.47 -10.83
N ALA A 268 -8.47 1.69 -10.33
CA ALA A 268 -7.28 2.31 -9.75
C ALA A 268 -6.84 1.57 -8.48
N CYS A 269 -5.54 1.36 -8.33
CA CYS A 269 -4.93 0.58 -7.24
C CYS A 269 -3.76 1.36 -6.65
N PRO A 270 -3.90 1.95 -5.45
CA PRO A 270 -2.79 2.63 -4.79
C PRO A 270 -1.75 1.61 -4.29
N LEU A 271 -0.49 1.99 -4.33
CA LEU A 271 0.62 1.23 -3.75
C LEU A 271 1.51 2.15 -2.93
N VAL A 272 1.90 1.69 -1.74
CA VAL A 272 2.99 2.28 -0.95
C VAL A 272 3.95 1.15 -0.60
N VAL A 273 5.21 1.33 -0.97
CA VAL A 273 6.27 0.31 -0.87
C VAL A 273 7.51 0.91 -0.19
N PRO A 274 8.38 0.07 0.42
CA PRO A 274 9.62 0.54 1.03
C PRO A 274 10.54 1.33 0.07
N ASP A 275 11.53 1.98 0.63
CA ASP A 275 12.62 2.59 -0.13
C ASP A 275 13.28 1.55 -1.06
N PRO A 276 13.41 1.83 -2.37
CA PRO A 276 13.91 0.85 -3.33
C PRO A 276 15.35 0.39 -3.05
N ARG A 277 16.19 1.22 -2.45
CA ARG A 277 17.57 0.90 -2.08
C ARG A 277 17.61 -0.19 -1.01
N PHE A 278 16.83 0.00 0.05
CA PHE A 278 16.74 -0.98 1.14
C PHE A 278 16.03 -2.25 0.69
N MET A 279 14.97 -2.15 -0.13
CA MET A 279 14.28 -3.32 -0.69
C MET A 279 15.22 -4.15 -1.58
N ALA A 280 16.04 -3.52 -2.42
CA ALA A 280 17.02 -4.22 -3.26
C ALA A 280 18.04 -4.98 -2.41
N LEU A 281 18.63 -4.33 -1.41
CA LEU A 281 19.60 -4.96 -0.51
C LEU A 281 18.98 -6.06 0.35
N HIS A 282 17.76 -5.87 0.83
CA HIS A 282 17.00 -6.89 1.54
C HIS A 282 16.79 -8.14 0.68
N LYS A 283 16.45 -8.00 -0.60
CA LYS A 283 16.33 -9.10 -1.54
C LYS A 283 17.66 -9.85 -1.74
N LEU A 284 18.76 -9.11 -1.92
CA LEU A 284 20.10 -9.69 -2.04
C LEU A 284 20.52 -10.43 -0.76
N TRP A 285 20.16 -9.90 0.40
CA TRP A 285 20.41 -10.54 1.70
C TRP A 285 19.60 -11.83 1.86
N LEU A 286 18.29 -11.82 1.53
CA LEU A 286 17.45 -13.00 1.53
C LEU A 286 17.99 -14.12 0.64
N SER A 287 18.53 -13.78 -0.53
CA SER A 287 19.09 -14.76 -1.48
C SER A 287 20.30 -15.53 -0.92
N ARG A 288 20.98 -14.97 0.09
CA ARG A 288 22.16 -15.57 0.73
C ARG A 288 21.82 -16.47 1.93
N LYS A 289 20.56 -16.44 2.42
CA LYS A 289 20.16 -17.26 3.58
C LYS A 289 20.21 -18.76 3.27
N PRO A 290 20.88 -19.59 4.10
CA PRO A 290 20.99 -21.02 3.87
C PRO A 290 19.63 -21.73 3.79
N GLU A 291 18.70 -21.35 4.68
CA GLU A 291 17.35 -21.93 4.83
C GLU A 291 16.37 -21.53 3.72
N ARG A 292 16.72 -20.57 2.88
CA ARG A 292 15.86 -20.11 1.78
C ARG A 292 15.83 -21.18 0.67
N LYS A 293 14.63 -21.50 0.15
CA LYS A 293 14.48 -22.44 -0.98
C LYS A 293 15.25 -21.93 -2.23
N SER A 294 15.93 -22.83 -2.94
CA SER A 294 16.79 -22.49 -4.09
C SER A 294 16.05 -21.63 -5.13
N SER A 295 14.83 -22.04 -5.54
CA SER A 295 14.02 -21.27 -6.51
C SER A 295 13.69 -19.84 -6.04
N LYS A 296 13.54 -19.62 -4.72
CA LYS A 296 13.35 -18.28 -4.15
C LYS A 296 14.65 -17.51 -4.07
N LYS A 297 15.81 -18.19 -3.84
CA LYS A 297 17.13 -17.53 -3.83
C LYS A 297 17.45 -16.87 -5.18
N ASP A 298 17.31 -17.61 -6.26
CA ASP A 298 17.60 -17.11 -7.61
C ASP A 298 16.69 -15.93 -7.98
N LYS A 299 15.41 -16.02 -7.62
CA LYS A 299 14.44 -14.93 -7.82
C LYS A 299 14.81 -13.69 -6.99
N ASP A 300 15.08 -13.86 -5.69
CA ASP A 300 15.43 -12.76 -4.79
C ASP A 300 16.75 -12.09 -5.23
N GLN A 301 17.75 -12.87 -5.63
CA GLN A 301 19.02 -12.35 -6.16
C GLN A 301 18.81 -11.51 -7.41
N ARG A 302 18.03 -12.03 -8.38
CA ARG A 302 17.71 -11.30 -9.61
C ARG A 302 16.96 -10.02 -9.32
N GLN A 303 15.90 -10.08 -8.48
CA GLN A 303 15.12 -8.94 -8.07
C GLN A 303 15.98 -7.87 -7.37
N GLY A 304 16.87 -8.28 -6.47
CA GLY A 304 17.77 -7.37 -5.79
C GLY A 304 18.72 -6.63 -6.73
N TYR A 305 19.37 -7.35 -7.64
CA TYR A 305 20.29 -6.73 -8.62
C TYR A 305 19.53 -5.81 -9.59
N VAL A 306 18.43 -6.28 -10.16
CA VAL A 306 17.63 -5.47 -11.10
C VAL A 306 17.16 -4.18 -10.47
N LEU A 307 16.72 -4.22 -9.21
CA LEU A 307 16.25 -3.01 -8.54
C LEU A 307 17.39 -2.06 -8.16
N LEU A 308 18.51 -2.57 -7.64
CA LEU A 308 19.62 -1.72 -7.24
C LEU A 308 20.31 -1.04 -8.44
N ASP A 309 20.43 -1.78 -9.56
CA ASP A 309 20.93 -1.23 -10.82
C ASP A 309 19.94 -0.19 -11.39
N ALA A 310 18.61 -0.43 -11.32
CA ALA A 310 17.61 0.57 -11.70
C ALA A 310 17.67 1.84 -10.86
N VAL A 311 17.88 1.72 -9.54
CA VAL A 311 18.07 2.89 -8.65
C VAL A 311 19.26 3.72 -9.11
N ARG A 312 20.39 3.06 -9.41
CA ARG A 312 21.59 3.73 -9.93
C ARG A 312 21.32 4.52 -11.20
N HIS A 313 20.59 3.93 -12.14
CA HIS A 313 20.38 4.51 -13.47
C HIS A 313 19.25 5.55 -13.51
N PHE A 314 18.17 5.36 -12.74
CA PHE A 314 16.93 6.11 -12.93
C PHE A 314 16.43 6.86 -11.69
N LEU A 315 16.93 6.57 -10.49
CA LEU A 315 16.50 7.22 -9.25
C LEU A 315 17.61 7.95 -8.50
N SER A 316 18.72 8.26 -9.17
CA SER A 316 19.88 8.90 -8.55
C SER A 316 19.59 10.26 -7.88
N SER A 317 18.58 11.00 -8.34
CA SER A 317 18.17 12.28 -7.75
C SER A 317 17.23 12.11 -6.54
N SER A 318 16.34 11.13 -6.54
CA SER A 318 15.35 10.93 -5.46
C SER A 318 15.82 9.95 -4.38
N HIS A 319 16.60 8.93 -4.77
CA HIS A 319 17.13 7.88 -3.91
C HIS A 319 18.63 7.67 -4.21
N PRO A 320 19.49 8.67 -3.93
CA PRO A 320 20.91 8.60 -4.26
C PRO A 320 21.60 7.45 -3.49
N LEU A 321 22.54 6.78 -4.18
CA LEU A 321 23.45 5.79 -3.59
C LEU A 321 24.74 6.50 -3.15
N ASN A 322 24.61 7.47 -2.24
CA ASN A 322 25.70 8.34 -1.76
C ASN A 322 26.23 7.90 -0.40
N MET A 323 27.20 8.63 0.16
CA MET A 323 27.78 8.31 1.46
C MET A 323 26.78 8.37 2.61
N ASP A 324 25.80 9.27 2.59
CA ASP A 324 24.75 9.32 3.62
C ASP A 324 23.95 8.03 3.64
N PHE A 325 23.59 7.50 2.45
CA PHE A 325 22.95 6.20 2.37
C PHE A 325 23.82 5.07 2.94
N VAL A 326 25.13 5.08 2.64
CA VAL A 326 26.07 4.07 3.15
C VAL A 326 26.16 4.11 4.68
N LEU A 327 26.13 5.30 5.28
CA LEU A 327 26.16 5.48 6.73
C LEU A 327 24.90 4.97 7.42
N ASP A 328 23.74 5.07 6.76
CA ASP A 328 22.46 4.57 7.25
C ASP A 328 22.30 3.03 7.11
N LEU A 329 23.22 2.34 6.38
CA LEU A 329 23.10 0.89 6.16
C LEU A 329 23.47 0.08 7.42
N PRO A 330 22.61 -0.88 7.81
CA PRO A 330 23.02 -1.96 8.71
C PRO A 330 24.25 -2.70 8.18
N GLU A 331 25.09 -3.21 9.07
CA GLU A 331 26.37 -3.85 8.72
C GLU A 331 26.23 -4.96 7.67
N ASP A 332 25.26 -5.86 7.87
CA ASP A 332 24.99 -6.97 6.93
C ASP A 332 24.67 -6.48 5.52
N LEU A 333 23.89 -5.40 5.40
CA LEU A 333 23.52 -4.83 4.12
C LEU A 333 24.67 -4.00 3.52
N ARG A 334 25.50 -3.38 4.34
CA ARG A 334 26.70 -2.66 3.88
C ARG A 334 27.67 -3.60 3.17
N LEU A 335 27.94 -4.78 3.73
CA LEU A 335 28.78 -5.80 3.09
C LEU A 335 28.23 -6.21 1.72
N ILE A 336 26.90 -6.32 1.57
CA ILE A 336 26.27 -6.64 0.30
C ILE A 336 26.43 -5.48 -0.70
N PHE A 337 26.23 -4.26 -0.24
CA PHE A 337 26.38 -3.05 -1.06
C PHE A 337 27.82 -2.86 -1.54
N ASP A 338 28.83 -3.10 -0.67
CA ASP A 338 30.24 -3.02 -1.03
C ASP A 338 30.62 -4.03 -2.14
N VAL A 339 30.09 -5.25 -2.09
CA VAL A 339 30.27 -6.24 -3.16
C VAL A 339 29.65 -5.76 -4.45
N TRP A 340 28.41 -5.22 -4.39
CA TRP A 340 27.72 -4.65 -5.55
C TRP A 340 28.52 -3.47 -6.16
N CYS A 341 29.05 -2.58 -5.32
CA CYS A 341 29.89 -1.45 -5.76
C CYS A 341 31.15 -1.93 -6.49
N LYS A 342 31.86 -2.93 -5.95
CA LYS A 342 33.06 -3.50 -6.57
C LYS A 342 32.77 -4.12 -7.94
N GLU A 343 31.70 -4.90 -8.05
CA GLU A 343 31.30 -5.54 -9.30
C GLU A 343 30.95 -4.55 -10.42
N ARG A 344 30.51 -3.33 -10.06
CA ARG A 344 30.03 -2.30 -10.98
C ARG A 344 30.97 -1.10 -11.13
N HIS A 345 32.14 -1.17 -10.49
CA HIS A 345 33.07 -0.05 -10.40
C HIS A 345 32.36 1.24 -9.98
N PHE A 346 31.39 1.12 -9.04
CA PHE A 346 30.62 2.23 -8.53
C PHE A 346 31.25 2.77 -7.24
N VAL A 347 31.40 4.09 -7.16
CA VAL A 347 31.90 4.78 -5.96
C VAL A 347 30.80 5.71 -5.46
N PRO A 348 30.26 5.50 -4.22
CA PRO A 348 29.35 6.45 -3.61
C PRO A 348 29.97 7.83 -3.51
N VAL A 349 29.27 8.85 -4.01
CA VAL A 349 29.71 10.25 -3.93
C VAL A 349 29.17 10.91 -2.66
N SER A 350 29.85 12.00 -2.24
CA SER A 350 29.46 12.79 -1.05
C SER A 350 28.16 13.53 -1.27
#